data_229c85d9030f815e14b39e6fb0b8c9d3
#
_entry.id   229c85d9030f815e14b39e6fb0b8c9d3
#
_cell.length_a   1.000
_cell.length_b   1.000
_cell.length_c   1.000
_cell.angle_alpha   90.00
_cell.angle_beta   90.00
_cell.angle_gamma   90.00
#
_symmetry.space_group_name_H-M   'P 1'
#
loop_
_entity.id
_entity.type
_entity.pdbx_description
1 polymer ?
#
loop_
_entity_poly.entity_id
_entity_poly.type
_entity_poly.pdbx_seq_one_letter_code
_entity_poly.pdbx_strand_id
1 'polypeptide(L)'
;PFGLDREAGREVLALAASKGLRTGGAPDTFLGGAHQTCRRLVDAGAIGKVVAGTAFMQCHGHESWHPNPAFYYRRGGGPLFDMGPYYLTALVNLLGPVAEVAAFGGRAFDEREITAPAATEKSCKVEVDTHIAAVLRFASGALVNLAMSFDVWKHSLPCIELHGTAGSLSVPDPNCFGGEVRLFLPHLAEWAKLKLTHGYTDNMRGIGAADLARSLSGGVPARACGELAFHVLDVMCGISDSARTGAFVKVQSTCERPAPLPVGLRHGQLELEA
;
A
#
# COMPACT_ATOMS: atom_id res chain seq x y z
N PRO A 1 -2.48 9.62 2.38
CA PRO A 1 -3.14 9.44 1.07
C PRO A 1 -3.07 10.72 0.23
N PHE A 2 -3.43 10.61 -1.07
CA PHE A 2 -3.42 11.72 -2.03
C PHE A 2 -4.52 12.77 -1.78
N GLY A 3 -5.43 12.50 -0.89
CA GLY A 3 -6.53 13.33 -0.45
C GLY A 3 -7.45 12.55 0.48
N LEU A 4 -8.60 13.14 0.81
CA LEU A 4 -9.63 12.49 1.63
C LEU A 4 -10.81 11.97 0.80
N ASP A 5 -11.00 12.48 -0.40
CA ASP A 5 -12.08 12.09 -1.30
C ASP A 5 -11.64 12.19 -2.77
N ARG A 6 -12.43 11.57 -3.65
CA ARG A 6 -12.14 11.47 -5.07
C ARG A 6 -12.19 12.81 -5.79
N GLU A 7 -13.08 13.71 -5.37
CA GLU A 7 -13.31 15.00 -6.05
C GLU A 7 -12.08 15.88 -5.88
N ALA A 8 -11.63 16.09 -4.64
CA ALA A 8 -10.43 16.84 -4.33
C ALA A 8 -9.18 16.24 -5.03
N GLY A 9 -9.07 14.91 -5.06
CA GLY A 9 -7.97 14.25 -5.75
C GLY A 9 -7.96 14.51 -7.26
N ARG A 10 -9.13 14.46 -7.91
CA ARG A 10 -9.27 14.78 -9.36
C ARG A 10 -8.95 16.24 -9.65
N GLU A 11 -9.44 17.16 -8.82
CA GLU A 11 -9.16 18.60 -8.98
C GLU A 11 -7.65 18.89 -8.91
N VAL A 12 -6.94 18.27 -7.98
CA VAL A 12 -5.47 18.42 -7.87
C VAL A 12 -4.78 17.93 -9.14
N LEU A 13 -5.13 16.74 -9.65
CA LEU A 13 -4.56 16.21 -10.90
C LEU A 13 -4.90 17.10 -12.10
N ALA A 14 -6.16 17.53 -12.24
CA ALA A 14 -6.59 18.40 -13.34
C ALA A 14 -5.88 19.76 -13.29
N LEU A 15 -5.75 20.36 -12.11
CA LEU A 15 -5.04 21.62 -11.92
C LEU A 15 -3.56 21.49 -12.29
N ALA A 16 -2.89 20.43 -11.82
CA ALA A 16 -1.50 20.16 -12.15
C ALA A 16 -1.32 20.00 -13.67
N ALA A 17 -2.17 19.19 -14.31
CA ALA A 17 -2.13 18.99 -15.76
C ALA A 17 -2.33 20.29 -16.53
N SER A 18 -3.29 21.13 -16.11
CA SER A 18 -3.57 22.43 -16.75
C SER A 18 -2.39 23.41 -16.68
N LYS A 19 -1.50 23.22 -15.72
CA LYS A 19 -0.29 24.03 -15.50
C LYS A 19 0.99 23.36 -16.03
N GLY A 20 0.88 22.18 -16.66
CA GLY A 20 2.04 21.42 -17.12
C GLY A 20 2.91 20.90 -15.97
N LEU A 21 2.36 20.76 -14.76
CA LEU A 21 3.08 20.28 -13.58
C LEU A 21 2.89 18.76 -13.43
N ARG A 22 3.91 18.09 -12.90
CA ARG A 22 3.83 16.69 -12.49
C ARG A 22 3.51 16.60 -11.01
N THR A 23 2.75 15.58 -10.65
CA THR A 23 2.41 15.27 -9.27
C THR A 23 3.04 13.95 -8.86
N GLY A 24 3.37 13.83 -7.60
CA GLY A 24 3.78 12.58 -6.97
C GLY A 24 3.02 12.35 -5.67
N GLY A 25 2.97 11.13 -5.21
CA GLY A 25 2.29 10.76 -3.99
C GLY A 25 3.11 9.80 -3.12
N ALA A 26 3.07 9.99 -1.81
CA ALA A 26 3.52 8.99 -0.86
C ALA A 26 2.43 7.92 -0.68
N PRO A 27 2.82 6.68 -0.32
CA PRO A 27 4.17 6.24 0.07
C PRO A 27 5.07 5.90 -1.12
N ASP A 28 6.38 5.98 -0.88
CA ASP A 28 7.42 5.59 -1.83
C ASP A 28 8.14 4.29 -1.44
N THR A 29 7.70 3.64 -0.36
CA THR A 29 8.29 2.41 0.19
C THR A 29 8.26 1.23 -0.79
N PHE A 30 7.32 1.20 -1.74
CA PHE A 30 7.26 0.18 -2.79
C PHE A 30 8.48 0.20 -3.73
N LEU A 31 9.26 1.30 -3.73
CA LEU A 31 10.55 1.41 -4.41
C LEU A 31 11.69 0.75 -3.62
N GLY A 32 11.43 0.32 -2.40
CA GLY A 32 12.40 -0.38 -1.55
C GLY A 32 12.84 -1.72 -2.12
N GLY A 33 14.08 -2.11 -1.78
CA GLY A 33 14.74 -3.28 -2.35
C GLY A 33 13.98 -4.59 -2.16
N ALA A 34 13.27 -4.77 -1.05
CA ALA A 34 12.46 -5.96 -0.82
C ALA A 34 11.24 -6.00 -1.75
N HIS A 35 10.52 -4.89 -1.91
CA HIS A 35 9.34 -4.80 -2.78
C HIS A 35 9.72 -4.89 -4.25
N GLN A 36 10.85 -4.31 -4.65
CA GLN A 36 11.37 -4.42 -6.02
C GLN A 36 11.88 -5.84 -6.32
N THR A 37 12.40 -6.56 -5.31
CA THR A 37 12.71 -7.99 -5.43
C THR A 37 11.44 -8.81 -5.64
N CYS A 38 10.38 -8.56 -4.87
CA CYS A 38 9.07 -9.20 -5.06
C CYS A 38 8.50 -8.87 -6.45
N ARG A 39 8.58 -7.61 -6.88
CA ARG A 39 8.16 -7.17 -8.21
C ARG A 39 8.86 -7.95 -9.32
N ARG A 40 10.18 -8.08 -9.25
CA ARG A 40 10.98 -8.86 -10.20
C ARG A 40 10.54 -10.32 -10.26
N LEU A 41 10.27 -10.95 -9.12
CA LEU A 41 9.80 -12.34 -9.06
C LEU A 41 8.44 -12.52 -9.74
N VAL A 42 7.50 -11.61 -9.49
CA VAL A 42 6.18 -11.62 -10.13
C VAL A 42 6.31 -11.43 -11.64
N ASP A 43 7.10 -10.44 -12.08
CA ASP A 43 7.32 -10.15 -13.50
C ASP A 43 8.05 -11.27 -14.25
N ALA A 44 8.95 -11.98 -13.56
CA ALA A 44 9.63 -13.17 -14.08
C ALA A 44 8.75 -14.44 -14.09
N GLY A 45 7.51 -14.36 -13.58
CA GLY A 45 6.62 -15.52 -13.50
C GLY A 45 7.05 -16.58 -12.48
N ALA A 46 7.87 -16.23 -11.49
CA ALA A 46 8.43 -17.19 -10.52
C ALA A 46 7.36 -18.00 -9.76
N ILE A 47 6.16 -17.43 -9.57
CA ILE A 47 5.00 -18.10 -8.98
C ILE A 47 3.89 -18.39 -10.03
N GLY A 48 4.16 -18.23 -11.32
CA GLY A 48 3.16 -18.32 -12.38
C GLY A 48 2.20 -17.13 -12.37
N LYS A 49 0.98 -17.31 -12.90
CA LYS A 49 -0.07 -16.29 -12.87
C LYS A 49 -0.59 -16.14 -11.44
N VAL A 50 -0.53 -14.94 -10.88
CA VAL A 50 -1.12 -14.66 -9.55
C VAL A 50 -2.65 -14.74 -9.65
N VAL A 51 -3.25 -15.54 -8.78
CA VAL A 51 -4.71 -15.78 -8.74
C VAL A 51 -5.35 -15.29 -7.45
N ALA A 52 -4.60 -15.31 -6.34
CA ALA A 52 -5.11 -14.93 -5.03
C ALA A 52 -4.02 -14.25 -4.19
N GLY A 53 -4.44 -13.57 -3.13
CA GLY A 53 -3.53 -13.01 -2.14
C GLY A 53 -4.24 -12.59 -0.87
N THR A 54 -3.42 -12.25 0.12
CA THR A 54 -3.86 -11.69 1.40
C THR A 54 -3.03 -10.48 1.75
N ALA A 55 -3.62 -9.50 2.44
CA ALA A 55 -2.94 -8.31 2.89
C ALA A 55 -3.50 -7.88 4.26
N PHE A 56 -2.69 -7.98 5.31
CA PHE A 56 -3.15 -7.81 6.68
C PHE A 56 -2.30 -6.78 7.43
N MET A 57 -2.90 -5.62 7.71
CA MET A 57 -2.39 -4.63 8.64
C MET A 57 -3.26 -4.62 9.89
N GLN A 58 -2.76 -5.11 11.01
CA GLN A 58 -3.54 -5.25 12.23
C GLN A 58 -2.69 -4.89 13.44
N CYS A 59 -3.17 -3.98 14.26
CA CYS A 59 -2.57 -3.60 15.53
C CYS A 59 -3.68 -3.13 16.50
N HIS A 60 -3.31 -2.79 17.73
CA HIS A 60 -4.28 -2.26 18.70
C HIS A 60 -4.23 -0.72 18.79
N GLY A 61 -4.07 -0.04 17.64
CA GLY A 61 -4.05 1.41 17.59
C GLY A 61 -2.74 2.04 18.08
N HIS A 62 -2.78 3.34 18.34
CA HIS A 62 -1.59 4.16 18.59
C HIS A 62 -1.63 4.87 19.96
N GLU A 63 -2.64 4.61 20.78
CA GLU A 63 -2.94 5.30 22.03
C GLU A 63 -1.87 5.10 23.10
N SER A 64 -1.11 3.98 23.01
CA SER A 64 -0.11 3.64 24.03
C SER A 64 1.23 4.36 23.84
N TRP A 65 1.49 4.92 22.66
CA TRP A 65 2.80 5.50 22.33
C TRP A 65 2.74 6.87 21.67
N HIS A 66 1.68 7.18 20.91
CA HIS A 66 1.59 8.45 20.20
C HIS A 66 1.08 9.56 21.15
N PRO A 67 1.77 10.71 21.24
CA PRO A 67 1.41 11.77 22.20
C PRO A 67 0.07 12.47 21.89
N ASN A 68 -0.38 12.40 20.64
CA ASN A 68 -1.66 12.97 20.19
C ASN A 68 -2.32 12.00 19.19
N PRO A 69 -2.95 10.89 19.62
CA PRO A 69 -3.48 9.87 18.73
C PRO A 69 -4.86 10.20 18.15
N ALA A 70 -5.53 11.26 18.60
CA ALA A 70 -6.92 11.55 18.25
C ALA A 70 -7.17 11.69 16.74
N PHE A 71 -6.20 12.17 15.96
CA PHE A 71 -6.37 12.33 14.51
C PHE A 71 -6.48 11.00 13.77
N TYR A 72 -5.94 9.90 14.32
CA TYR A 72 -6.11 8.56 13.74
C TYR A 72 -7.56 8.06 13.79
N TYR A 73 -8.40 8.65 14.64
CA TYR A 73 -9.78 8.22 14.86
C TYR A 73 -10.83 9.19 14.29
N ARG A 74 -10.38 10.24 13.60
CA ARG A 74 -11.22 11.24 12.92
C ARG A 74 -11.27 11.00 11.42
N ARG A 75 -12.16 11.70 10.72
CA ARG A 75 -12.25 11.67 9.25
C ARG A 75 -10.88 11.85 8.60
N GLY A 76 -10.51 10.94 7.72
CA GLY A 76 -9.20 10.88 7.08
C GLY A 76 -8.16 10.05 7.84
N GLY A 77 -8.53 9.52 9.00
CA GLY A 77 -7.78 8.54 9.77
C GLY A 77 -8.34 7.12 9.61
N GLY A 78 -8.22 6.34 10.67
CA GLY A 78 -8.50 4.90 10.66
C GLY A 78 -7.42 4.09 9.97
N PRO A 79 -7.42 2.77 10.18
CA PRO A 79 -6.37 1.90 9.62
C PRO A 79 -6.33 1.94 8.09
N LEU A 80 -7.46 2.19 7.43
CA LEU A 80 -7.54 2.25 5.98
C LEU A 80 -6.85 3.49 5.41
N PHE A 81 -7.09 4.68 5.97
CA PHE A 81 -6.50 5.92 5.44
C PHE A 81 -5.08 6.19 5.97
N ASP A 82 -4.71 5.61 7.11
CA ASP A 82 -3.36 5.67 7.65
C ASP A 82 -2.42 4.71 6.92
N MET A 83 -2.73 3.42 6.93
CA MET A 83 -1.85 2.36 6.44
C MET A 83 -2.25 1.78 5.08
N GLY A 84 -3.52 1.96 4.67
CA GLY A 84 -3.99 1.51 3.36
C GLY A 84 -3.16 2.00 2.18
N PRO A 85 -2.67 3.26 2.16
CA PRO A 85 -1.78 3.72 1.10
C PRO A 85 -0.56 2.83 0.87
N TYR A 86 0.08 2.33 1.93
CA TYR A 86 1.25 1.45 1.84
C TYR A 86 0.89 0.10 1.21
N TYR A 87 -0.13 -0.55 1.75
CA TYR A 87 -0.57 -1.88 1.33
C TYR A 87 -1.12 -1.87 -0.10
N LEU A 88 -2.00 -0.92 -0.41
CA LEU A 88 -2.60 -0.80 -1.73
C LEU A 88 -1.58 -0.41 -2.81
N THR A 89 -0.65 0.51 -2.51
CA THR A 89 0.41 0.87 -3.46
C THR A 89 1.33 -0.33 -3.73
N ALA A 90 1.70 -1.10 -2.71
CA ALA A 90 2.49 -2.32 -2.89
C ALA A 90 1.75 -3.36 -3.74
N LEU A 91 0.45 -3.57 -3.48
CA LEU A 91 -0.37 -4.49 -4.26
C LEU A 91 -0.54 -4.03 -5.71
N VAL A 92 -0.80 -2.74 -5.96
CA VAL A 92 -0.89 -2.18 -7.32
C VAL A 92 0.44 -2.30 -8.06
N ASN A 93 1.55 -2.03 -7.39
CA ASN A 93 2.88 -2.25 -7.94
C ASN A 93 3.10 -3.72 -8.36
N LEU A 94 2.57 -4.70 -7.64
CA LEU A 94 2.76 -6.12 -7.92
C LEU A 94 1.74 -6.67 -8.93
N LEU A 95 0.46 -6.25 -8.86
CA LEU A 95 -0.66 -6.89 -9.56
C LEU A 95 -1.34 -6.02 -10.61
N GLY A 96 -1.03 -4.72 -10.65
CA GLY A 96 -1.74 -3.73 -11.48
C GLY A 96 -2.94 -3.11 -10.77
N PRO A 97 -3.80 -2.38 -11.47
CA PRO A 97 -4.89 -1.64 -10.88
C PRO A 97 -6.01 -2.55 -10.31
N VAL A 98 -6.65 -2.05 -9.26
CA VAL A 98 -7.86 -2.65 -8.68
C VAL A 98 -9.08 -2.24 -9.52
N ALA A 99 -9.92 -3.18 -9.87
CA ALA A 99 -11.11 -2.95 -10.67
C ALA A 99 -12.40 -2.84 -9.83
N GLU A 100 -12.52 -3.67 -8.79
CA GLU A 100 -13.72 -3.76 -7.96
C GLU A 100 -13.36 -4.07 -6.51
N VAL A 101 -14.21 -3.64 -5.58
CA VAL A 101 -14.06 -3.90 -4.15
C VAL A 101 -15.40 -4.29 -3.52
N ALA A 102 -15.33 -5.16 -2.51
CA ALA A 102 -16.43 -5.45 -1.59
C ALA A 102 -15.89 -5.41 -0.16
N ALA A 103 -16.59 -4.76 0.76
CA ALA A 103 -16.09 -4.56 2.10
C ALA A 103 -17.18 -4.48 3.16
N PHE A 104 -16.76 -4.80 4.40
CA PHE A 104 -17.46 -4.49 5.63
C PHE A 104 -16.53 -3.68 6.53
N GLY A 105 -17.10 -2.74 7.28
CA GLY A 105 -16.39 -1.92 8.25
C GLY A 105 -17.12 -1.88 9.58
N GLY A 106 -16.39 -1.54 10.62
CA GLY A 106 -16.92 -1.36 11.97
C GLY A 106 -15.87 -0.80 12.91
N ARG A 107 -16.30 -0.55 14.13
CA ARG A 107 -15.44 -0.11 15.24
C ARG A 107 -15.79 -0.85 16.51
N ALA A 108 -14.76 -1.23 17.27
CA ALA A 108 -14.96 -1.93 18.54
C ALA A 108 -15.32 -0.98 19.69
N PHE A 109 -14.91 0.29 19.59
CA PHE A 109 -15.07 1.29 20.67
C PHE A 109 -15.56 2.62 20.10
N ASP A 110 -16.44 3.31 20.81
CA ASP A 110 -16.84 4.68 20.50
C ASP A 110 -15.84 5.72 21.03
N GLU A 111 -15.04 5.32 22.01
CA GLU A 111 -13.99 6.12 22.63
C GLU A 111 -12.77 5.25 22.93
N ARG A 112 -11.58 5.79 22.72
CA ARG A 112 -10.29 5.14 23.01
C ARG A 112 -9.61 5.83 24.18
N GLU A 113 -9.18 5.06 25.18
CA GLU A 113 -8.31 5.52 26.26
C GLU A 113 -6.90 5.78 25.74
N ILE A 114 -6.31 6.92 26.07
CA ILE A 114 -4.95 7.30 25.69
C ILE A 114 -4.03 7.03 26.87
N THR A 115 -3.13 6.08 26.68
CA THR A 115 -2.18 5.64 27.72
C THR A 115 -0.75 6.08 27.46
N ALA A 116 -0.49 6.76 26.33
CA ALA A 116 0.85 7.28 26.01
C ALA A 116 1.34 8.23 27.09
N PRO A 117 2.57 8.04 27.66
CA PRO A 117 3.06 8.87 28.78
C PRO A 117 3.15 10.37 28.48
N ALA A 118 3.38 10.74 27.23
CA ALA A 118 3.50 12.12 26.78
C ALA A 118 2.16 12.76 26.36
N ALA A 119 1.05 12.02 26.43
CA ALA A 119 -0.25 12.53 26.03
C ALA A 119 -0.85 13.47 27.07
N THR A 120 -1.45 14.57 26.61
CA THR A 120 -2.19 15.51 27.46
C THR A 120 -3.66 15.10 27.59
N GLU A 121 -4.24 14.55 26.53
CA GLU A 121 -5.60 14.02 26.52
C GLU A 121 -5.60 12.60 27.09
N LYS A 122 -6.69 12.21 27.78
CA LYS A 122 -6.84 10.88 28.38
C LYS A 122 -7.70 9.94 27.55
N SER A 123 -8.47 10.48 26.63
CA SER A 123 -9.29 9.71 25.71
C SER A 123 -9.55 10.48 24.42
N CYS A 124 -10.01 9.79 23.40
CA CYS A 124 -10.46 10.39 22.14
C CYS A 124 -11.65 9.63 21.56
N LYS A 125 -12.58 10.37 20.94
CA LYS A 125 -13.73 9.80 20.24
C LYS A 125 -13.29 9.12 18.95
N VAL A 126 -13.95 8.01 18.62
CA VAL A 126 -13.78 7.27 17.39
C VAL A 126 -14.90 7.63 16.41
N GLU A 127 -14.55 8.27 15.31
CA GLU A 127 -15.49 8.77 14.30
C GLU A 127 -15.45 7.97 12.99
N VAL A 128 -14.50 7.02 12.88
CA VAL A 128 -14.25 6.22 11.67
C VAL A 128 -14.27 4.74 11.99
N ASP A 129 -14.37 3.91 10.94
CA ASP A 129 -14.20 2.48 11.10
C ASP A 129 -12.75 2.16 11.50
N THR A 130 -12.60 1.37 12.56
CA THR A 130 -11.30 0.93 13.09
C THR A 130 -10.96 -0.51 12.73
N HIS A 131 -11.92 -1.24 12.14
CA HIS A 131 -11.70 -2.54 11.53
C HIS A 131 -12.41 -2.59 10.18
N ILE A 132 -11.68 -2.97 9.13
CA ILE A 132 -12.19 -3.13 7.77
C ILE A 132 -11.74 -4.47 7.23
N ALA A 133 -12.68 -5.24 6.70
CA ALA A 133 -12.44 -6.46 5.95
C ALA A 133 -12.96 -6.27 4.52
N ALA A 134 -12.09 -6.48 3.52
CA ALA A 134 -12.42 -6.24 2.12
C ALA A 134 -11.89 -7.36 1.21
N VAL A 135 -12.53 -7.52 0.06
CA VAL A 135 -12.03 -8.30 -1.07
C VAL A 135 -11.81 -7.34 -2.24
N LEU A 136 -10.60 -7.38 -2.79
CA LEU A 136 -10.19 -6.57 -3.94
C LEU A 136 -10.10 -7.48 -5.17
N ARG A 137 -10.74 -7.09 -6.27
CA ARG A 137 -10.56 -7.71 -7.59
C ARG A 137 -9.65 -6.81 -8.42
N PHE A 138 -8.51 -7.33 -8.81
CA PHE A 138 -7.58 -6.66 -9.71
C PHE A 138 -7.99 -6.81 -11.18
N ALA A 139 -7.60 -5.89 -12.04
CA ALA A 139 -7.83 -5.99 -13.47
C ALA A 139 -7.19 -7.25 -14.10
N SER A 140 -6.12 -7.77 -13.49
CA SER A 140 -5.49 -9.06 -13.83
C SER A 140 -6.37 -10.29 -13.55
N GLY A 141 -7.46 -10.11 -12.79
CA GLY A 141 -8.35 -11.16 -12.30
C GLY A 141 -7.97 -11.73 -10.93
N ALA A 142 -6.84 -11.34 -10.36
CA ALA A 142 -6.43 -11.76 -9.02
C ALA A 142 -7.40 -11.23 -7.96
N LEU A 143 -7.67 -12.05 -6.93
CA LEU A 143 -8.50 -11.70 -5.78
C LEU A 143 -7.62 -11.60 -4.53
N VAL A 144 -7.71 -10.48 -3.82
CA VAL A 144 -6.94 -10.24 -2.58
C VAL A 144 -7.87 -9.95 -1.42
N ASN A 145 -7.72 -10.70 -0.33
CA ASN A 145 -8.36 -10.40 0.94
C ASN A 145 -7.54 -9.36 1.69
N LEU A 146 -8.16 -8.24 2.04
CA LEU A 146 -7.55 -7.15 2.79
C LEU A 146 -8.22 -7.03 4.16
N ALA A 147 -7.43 -6.99 5.23
CA ALA A 147 -7.92 -6.57 6.55
C ALA A 147 -7.02 -5.47 7.12
N MET A 148 -7.65 -4.35 7.48
CA MET A 148 -7.01 -3.19 8.09
C MET A 148 -7.67 -2.94 9.44
N SER A 149 -6.88 -2.99 10.54
CA SER A 149 -7.47 -2.91 11.88
C SER A 149 -6.58 -2.22 12.91
N PHE A 150 -7.22 -1.39 13.74
CA PHE A 150 -6.67 -0.88 15.00
C PHE A 150 -7.30 -1.57 16.23
N ASP A 151 -8.05 -2.66 16.04
CA ASP A 151 -8.77 -3.37 17.11
C ASP A 151 -8.17 -4.74 17.46
N VAL A 152 -7.02 -5.10 16.86
CA VAL A 152 -6.39 -6.41 17.03
C VAL A 152 -5.19 -6.32 17.94
N TRP A 153 -5.24 -7.01 19.10
CA TRP A 153 -4.15 -7.01 20.05
C TRP A 153 -2.89 -7.71 19.55
N LYS A 154 -3.05 -8.84 18.87
CA LYS A 154 -1.95 -9.62 18.31
C LYS A 154 -2.45 -10.58 17.23
N HIS A 155 -1.62 -10.82 16.22
CA HIS A 155 -1.87 -11.81 15.17
C HIS A 155 -0.56 -12.48 14.73
N SER A 156 -0.69 -13.58 13.98
CA SER A 156 0.43 -14.31 13.36
C SER A 156 0.35 -14.31 11.82
N LEU A 157 -0.53 -13.48 11.25
CA LEU A 157 -0.74 -13.39 9.81
C LEU A 157 0.41 -12.65 9.14
N PRO A 158 0.82 -13.03 7.91
CA PRO A 158 1.80 -12.29 7.13
C PRO A 158 1.26 -10.92 6.71
N CYS A 159 2.14 -9.95 6.47
CA CYS A 159 1.72 -8.65 5.97
C CYS A 159 1.04 -8.78 4.60
N ILE A 160 1.71 -9.44 3.65
CA ILE A 160 1.16 -9.73 2.31
C ILE A 160 1.65 -11.11 1.88
N GLU A 161 0.75 -11.93 1.35
CA GLU A 161 1.08 -13.15 0.60
C GLU A 161 0.37 -13.16 -0.74
N LEU A 162 1.08 -13.58 -1.78
CA LEU A 162 0.55 -13.78 -3.12
C LEU A 162 0.63 -15.26 -3.49
N HIS A 163 -0.44 -15.76 -4.08
CA HIS A 163 -0.57 -17.15 -4.50
C HIS A 163 -0.78 -17.20 -6.01
N GLY A 164 0.14 -17.86 -6.68
CA GLY A 164 0.11 -18.04 -8.13
C GLY A 164 -0.13 -19.50 -8.51
N THR A 165 -0.21 -19.75 -9.81
CA THR A 165 -0.44 -21.09 -10.36
C THR A 165 0.76 -22.04 -10.22
N ALA A 166 1.94 -21.52 -9.89
CA ALA A 166 3.19 -22.29 -9.75
C ALA A 166 3.88 -22.14 -8.39
N GLY A 167 3.37 -21.31 -7.48
CA GLY A 167 3.99 -21.11 -6.17
C GLY A 167 3.35 -19.96 -5.39
N SER A 168 3.96 -19.61 -4.27
CA SER A 168 3.54 -18.52 -3.38
C SER A 168 4.71 -17.61 -3.04
N LEU A 169 4.42 -16.34 -2.81
CA LEU A 169 5.39 -15.29 -2.47
C LEU A 169 4.94 -14.57 -1.19
N SER A 170 5.79 -14.57 -0.17
CA SER A 170 5.59 -13.76 1.03
C SER A 170 6.32 -12.43 0.86
N VAL A 171 5.59 -11.34 0.94
CA VAL A 171 6.05 -9.96 0.76
C VAL A 171 6.14 -9.31 2.14
N PRO A 172 7.25 -8.66 2.49
CA PRO A 172 7.41 -8.02 3.80
C PRO A 172 6.50 -6.82 4.00
N ASP A 173 6.58 -6.21 5.18
CA ASP A 173 5.78 -5.03 5.54
C ASP A 173 5.96 -3.89 4.52
N PRO A 174 4.89 -3.46 3.84
CA PRO A 174 4.96 -2.41 2.84
C PRO A 174 5.25 -1.02 3.40
N ASN A 175 5.24 -0.83 4.72
CA ASN A 175 5.72 0.39 5.36
C ASN A 175 7.25 0.44 5.50
N CYS A 176 7.95 -0.64 5.13
CA CYS A 176 9.41 -0.75 5.15
C CYS A 176 9.97 -0.83 3.72
N PHE A 177 11.25 -0.47 3.55
CA PHE A 177 11.97 -0.59 2.28
C PHE A 177 12.63 -1.96 2.11
N GLY A 178 13.10 -2.53 3.23
CA GLY A 178 13.69 -3.86 3.34
C GLY A 178 12.71 -4.87 3.89
N GLY A 179 13.25 -5.98 4.33
CA GLY A 179 12.51 -7.07 4.95
C GLY A 179 12.76 -8.41 4.27
N GLU A 180 12.21 -9.46 4.85
CA GLU A 180 12.42 -10.83 4.38
C GLU A 180 11.43 -11.18 3.26
N VAL A 181 11.97 -11.52 2.09
CA VAL A 181 11.20 -12.07 0.96
C VAL A 181 11.31 -13.59 0.99
N ARG A 182 10.18 -14.30 0.97
CA ARG A 182 10.14 -15.75 0.96
C ARG A 182 9.35 -16.26 -0.24
N LEU A 183 9.86 -17.32 -0.86
CA LEU A 183 9.25 -18.01 -1.99
C LEU A 183 8.94 -19.46 -1.60
N PHE A 184 7.76 -19.93 -1.96
CA PHE A 184 7.42 -21.34 -1.90
C PHE A 184 7.10 -21.87 -3.29
N LEU A 185 7.73 -22.99 -3.65
CA LEU A 185 7.47 -23.71 -4.89
C LEU A 185 7.13 -25.17 -4.56
N PRO A 186 6.34 -25.88 -5.38
CA PRO A 186 5.86 -27.24 -5.05
C PRO A 186 6.93 -28.26 -4.72
N HIS A 187 8.15 -28.07 -5.21
CA HIS A 187 9.29 -28.97 -4.93
C HIS A 187 10.07 -28.61 -3.68
N LEU A 188 9.72 -27.52 -2.99
CA LEU A 188 10.36 -27.11 -1.74
C LEU A 188 9.58 -27.69 -0.56
N ALA A 189 10.30 -28.14 0.49
CA ALA A 189 9.70 -28.61 1.73
C ALA A 189 9.15 -27.47 2.59
N GLU A 190 9.80 -26.30 2.51
CA GLU A 190 9.51 -25.11 3.31
C GLU A 190 9.68 -23.83 2.49
N TRP A 191 9.29 -22.70 3.05
CA TRP A 191 9.53 -21.39 2.47
C TRP A 191 11.02 -21.10 2.33
N ALA A 192 11.48 -20.82 1.13
CA ALA A 192 12.85 -20.38 0.87
C ALA A 192 12.98 -18.87 1.07
N LYS A 193 13.88 -18.47 1.97
CA LYS A 193 14.29 -17.07 2.12
C LYS A 193 15.17 -16.65 0.97
N LEU A 194 14.84 -15.54 0.33
CA LEU A 194 15.56 -15.05 -0.84
C LEU A 194 16.49 -13.90 -0.50
N LYS A 195 17.63 -13.84 -1.18
CA LYS A 195 18.50 -12.67 -1.17
C LYS A 195 17.84 -11.54 -1.97
N LEU A 196 17.83 -10.34 -1.42
CA LEU A 196 17.32 -9.18 -2.13
C LEU A 196 18.18 -8.86 -3.36
N THR A 197 17.53 -8.54 -4.45
CA THR A 197 18.19 -8.25 -5.74
C THR A 197 18.38 -6.76 -6.01
N HIS A 198 17.74 -5.92 -5.21
CA HIS A 198 17.79 -4.46 -5.32
C HIS A 198 18.35 -3.85 -4.03
N GLY A 199 18.94 -2.68 -4.16
CA GLY A 199 19.34 -1.83 -3.05
C GLY A 199 18.15 -1.11 -2.39
N TYR A 200 18.43 -0.05 -1.63
CA TYR A 200 17.41 0.74 -0.92
C TYR A 200 16.63 -0.10 0.10
N THR A 201 17.36 -0.79 0.98
CA THR A 201 16.77 -1.69 2.00
C THR A 201 16.57 -1.04 3.37
N ASP A 202 17.21 0.11 3.59
CA ASP A 202 17.06 0.90 4.81
C ASP A 202 15.94 1.96 4.65
N ASN A 203 15.79 2.85 5.63
CA ASN A 203 14.80 3.91 5.54
C ASN A 203 15.20 4.95 4.48
N MET A 204 14.66 4.83 3.28
CA MET A 204 14.95 5.65 2.10
C MET A 204 13.77 6.57 1.73
N ARG A 205 12.98 7.03 2.71
CA ARG A 205 11.90 7.99 2.46
C ARG A 205 12.45 9.24 1.79
N GLY A 206 11.79 9.64 0.69
CA GLY A 206 12.26 10.68 -0.22
C GLY A 206 12.75 10.14 -1.58
N ILE A 207 12.94 8.81 -1.72
CA ILE A 207 13.30 8.22 -3.01
C ILE A 207 12.23 8.49 -4.09
N GLY A 208 10.95 8.53 -3.70
CA GLY A 208 9.85 8.90 -4.60
C GLY A 208 9.95 10.35 -5.07
N ALA A 209 10.36 11.28 -4.20
CA ALA A 209 10.60 12.67 -4.58
C ALA A 209 11.81 12.79 -5.53
N ALA A 210 12.88 12.04 -5.28
CA ALA A 210 14.04 11.99 -6.17
C ALA A 210 13.65 11.39 -7.55
N ASP A 211 12.82 10.35 -7.58
CA ASP A 211 12.31 9.76 -8.83
C ASP A 211 11.40 10.74 -9.60
N LEU A 212 10.58 11.52 -8.90
CA LEU A 212 9.79 12.59 -9.51
C LEU A 212 10.69 13.67 -10.11
N ALA A 213 11.71 14.14 -9.36
CA ALA A 213 12.66 15.13 -9.86
C ALA A 213 13.40 14.63 -11.11
N ARG A 214 13.86 13.38 -11.12
CA ARG A 214 14.45 12.72 -12.29
C ARG A 214 13.49 12.73 -13.49
N SER A 215 12.23 12.46 -13.26
CA SER A 215 11.23 12.43 -14.32
C SER A 215 11.08 13.80 -15.03
N LEU A 216 11.37 14.89 -14.35
CA LEU A 216 11.31 16.24 -14.93
C LEU A 216 12.45 16.48 -15.93
N SER A 217 13.61 15.85 -15.71
CA SER A 217 14.80 16.03 -16.54
C SER A 217 14.89 15.04 -17.72
N GLY A 218 14.40 13.82 -17.53
CA GLY A 218 14.65 12.71 -18.46
C GLY A 218 13.47 12.24 -19.31
N GLY A 219 12.29 12.87 -19.18
CA GLY A 219 11.10 12.44 -19.96
C GLY A 219 10.49 11.09 -19.54
N VAL A 220 11.10 10.36 -18.62
CA VAL A 220 10.60 9.09 -18.09
C VAL A 220 9.54 9.35 -17.01
N PRO A 221 8.39 8.67 -17.01
CA PRO A 221 7.37 8.83 -15.99
C PRO A 221 7.92 8.55 -14.58
N ALA A 222 7.48 9.35 -13.59
CA ALA A 222 7.76 9.07 -12.20
C ALA A 222 7.03 7.80 -11.77
N ARG A 223 7.68 6.97 -10.96
CA ARG A 223 7.09 5.72 -10.46
C ARG A 223 6.05 5.98 -9.37
N ALA A 224 6.35 6.89 -8.44
CA ALA A 224 5.40 7.33 -7.41
C ALA A 224 4.59 8.54 -7.90
N CYS A 225 3.91 8.40 -9.06
CA CYS A 225 3.16 9.46 -9.71
C CYS A 225 1.80 9.74 -9.04
N GLY A 226 1.22 10.89 -9.37
CA GLY A 226 -0.08 11.32 -8.85
C GLY A 226 -1.21 10.39 -9.27
N GLU A 227 -1.16 9.83 -10.47
CA GLU A 227 -2.16 8.90 -11.00
C GLU A 227 -2.22 7.61 -10.18
N LEU A 228 -1.06 7.05 -9.79
CA LEU A 228 -0.97 5.92 -8.88
C LEU A 228 -1.56 6.27 -7.51
N ALA A 229 -1.15 7.42 -6.96
CA ALA A 229 -1.62 7.86 -5.65
C ALA A 229 -3.13 8.16 -5.64
N PHE A 230 -3.66 8.70 -6.74
CA PHE A 230 -5.10 8.91 -6.93
C PHE A 230 -5.86 7.59 -7.07
N HIS A 231 -5.33 6.62 -7.82
CA HIS A 231 -5.95 5.31 -7.93
C HIS A 231 -6.05 4.62 -6.55
N VAL A 232 -5.00 4.69 -5.73
CA VAL A 232 -5.02 4.18 -4.36
C VAL A 232 -6.06 4.89 -3.50
N LEU A 233 -6.19 6.22 -3.63
CA LEU A 233 -7.25 6.98 -2.96
C LEU A 233 -8.64 6.52 -3.39
N ASP A 234 -8.87 6.32 -4.69
CA ASP A 234 -10.16 5.86 -5.23
C ASP A 234 -10.51 4.46 -4.72
N VAL A 235 -9.53 3.56 -4.62
CA VAL A 235 -9.72 2.23 -4.02
C VAL A 235 -10.12 2.35 -2.54
N MET A 236 -9.45 3.19 -1.75
CA MET A 236 -9.82 3.41 -0.34
C MET A 236 -11.22 3.99 -0.19
N CYS A 237 -11.57 4.97 -1.01
CA CYS A 237 -12.92 5.51 -1.06
C CYS A 237 -13.95 4.43 -1.47
N GLY A 238 -13.60 3.57 -2.44
CA GLY A 238 -14.44 2.44 -2.86
C GLY A 238 -14.68 1.43 -1.75
N ILE A 239 -13.65 1.10 -0.98
CA ILE A 239 -13.74 0.24 0.22
C ILE A 239 -14.69 0.86 1.24
N SER A 240 -14.53 2.14 1.55
CA SER A 240 -15.40 2.86 2.50
C SER A 240 -16.84 2.94 2.01
N ASP A 241 -17.05 3.20 0.72
CA ASP A 241 -18.39 3.21 0.11
C ASP A 241 -19.05 1.84 0.16
N SER A 242 -18.30 0.77 -0.15
CA SER A 242 -18.78 -0.60 -0.08
C SER A 242 -19.18 -0.99 1.35
N ALA A 243 -18.34 -0.68 2.33
CA ALA A 243 -18.63 -0.93 3.74
C ALA A 243 -19.91 -0.21 4.21
N ARG A 244 -20.12 1.02 3.75
CA ARG A 244 -21.29 1.83 4.11
C ARG A 244 -22.58 1.38 3.41
N THR A 245 -22.49 0.93 2.16
CA THR A 245 -23.68 0.60 1.33
C THR A 245 -24.02 -0.88 1.30
N GLY A 246 -23.09 -1.77 1.70
CA GLY A 246 -23.22 -3.21 1.59
C GLY A 246 -23.19 -3.74 0.15
N ALA A 247 -22.72 -2.95 -0.80
CA ALA A 247 -22.69 -3.27 -2.22
C ALA A 247 -21.26 -3.36 -2.77
N PHE A 248 -21.08 -4.11 -3.85
CA PHE A 248 -19.85 -4.05 -4.64
C PHE A 248 -19.67 -2.66 -5.25
N VAL A 249 -18.45 -2.16 -5.23
CA VAL A 249 -18.10 -0.86 -5.82
C VAL A 249 -17.06 -1.07 -6.92
N LYS A 250 -17.37 -0.59 -8.13
CA LYS A 250 -16.39 -0.47 -9.22
C LYS A 250 -15.48 0.72 -8.94
N VAL A 251 -14.18 0.48 -8.98
CA VAL A 251 -13.18 1.55 -8.91
C VAL A 251 -13.23 2.33 -10.21
N GLN A 252 -13.34 3.65 -10.13
CA GLN A 252 -13.55 4.51 -11.30
C GLN A 252 -12.26 4.87 -12.03
N SER A 253 -11.16 4.93 -11.29
CA SER A 253 -9.84 5.22 -11.82
C SER A 253 -9.12 3.96 -12.27
N THR A 254 -8.12 4.16 -13.08
CA THR A 254 -7.10 3.16 -13.41
C THR A 254 -5.73 3.80 -13.37
N CYS A 255 -4.68 3.01 -13.31
CA CYS A 255 -3.32 3.47 -13.48
C CYS A 255 -2.47 2.38 -14.14
N GLU A 256 -1.39 2.77 -14.75
CA GLU A 256 -0.36 1.83 -15.19
C GLU A 256 0.45 1.35 -13.98
N ARG A 257 0.92 0.11 -14.03
CA ARG A 257 1.90 -0.37 -13.06
C ARG A 257 3.17 0.47 -13.20
N PRO A 258 3.72 1.02 -12.09
CA PRO A 258 4.99 1.74 -12.17
C PRO A 258 6.08 0.87 -12.81
N ALA A 259 6.97 1.48 -13.59
CA ALA A 259 8.15 0.77 -14.08
C ALA A 259 8.99 0.25 -12.90
N PRO A 260 9.54 -0.98 -12.94
CA PRO A 260 10.40 -1.47 -11.89
C PRO A 260 11.70 -0.65 -11.82
N LEU A 261 12.34 -0.63 -10.64
CA LEU A 261 13.70 -0.14 -10.54
C LEU A 261 14.65 -1.15 -11.20
N PRO A 262 15.72 -0.69 -11.86
CA PRO A 262 16.76 -1.57 -12.36
C PRO A 262 17.48 -2.34 -11.25
N VAL A 263 17.91 -3.55 -11.54
CA VAL A 263 18.77 -4.33 -10.64
C VAL A 263 20.18 -3.75 -10.66
N GLY A 264 20.86 -3.75 -9.51
CA GLY A 264 22.26 -3.34 -9.41
C GLY A 264 22.48 -1.84 -9.23
N LEU A 265 21.43 -1.05 -9.00
CA LEU A 265 21.58 0.36 -8.64
C LEU A 265 22.42 0.52 -7.37
N ARG A 266 23.32 1.50 -7.39
CA ARG A 266 24.02 1.98 -6.20
C ARG A 266 23.16 2.96 -5.44
N HIS A 267 23.50 3.19 -4.19
CA HIS A 267 22.85 4.24 -3.39
C HIS A 267 22.95 5.60 -4.12
N GLY A 268 21.83 6.29 -4.25
CA GLY A 268 21.73 7.57 -4.98
C GLY A 268 21.41 7.45 -6.47
N GLN A 269 21.43 6.25 -7.05
CA GLN A 269 21.07 6.02 -8.45
C GLN A 269 19.61 5.54 -8.58
N LEU A 270 18.90 6.06 -9.57
CA LEU A 270 17.54 5.62 -9.94
C LEU A 270 17.49 5.00 -11.35
N GLU A 271 18.60 5.05 -12.06
CA GLU A 271 18.84 4.48 -13.38
C GLU A 271 20.26 3.90 -13.45
N LEU A 272 20.48 2.97 -14.34
CA LEU A 272 21.84 2.55 -14.68
C LEU A 272 22.50 3.65 -15.54
N GLU A 273 23.76 3.93 -15.28
CA GLU A 273 24.56 4.76 -16.17
C GLU A 273 24.70 4.05 -17.52
N ALA A 274 24.52 4.80 -18.61
CA ALA A 274 24.64 4.29 -19.97
C ALA A 274 26.09 3.92 -20.32
#